data_4fc74b822c14ddf650f358bbaded50c5
#
_entry.id   4fc74b822c14ddf650f358bbaded50c5
#
_cell.length_a   1.000
_cell.length_b   1.000
_cell.length_c   1.000
_cell.angle_alpha   90.00
_cell.angle_beta   90.00
_cell.angle_gamma   90.00
#
_symmetry.space_group_name_H-M   'P 1'
#
loop_
_entity.id
_entity.type
_entity.pdbx_description
1 polymer ?
#
loop_
_entity_poly.entity_id
_entity_poly.type
_entity_poly.pdbx_seq_one_letter_code
_entity_poly.pdbx_strand_id
1 'polypeptide(L)'
;MADMEHPGYESSKDDVLKRLRRIEGQARGLQRMVEEDQYCIDILTQVSATTKALQAVALGLLDDHLAHCVRDAVSSGVDADEKLTEASAAIARLVRS
;
A
#
# COMPACT_ATOMS: atom_id res chain seq x y z
N MET A 1 10.35 19.17 12.45
CA MET A 1 10.82 18.53 12.51
C MET A 1 11.32 18.04 11.69
N ALA A 2 11.80 18.18 11.73
CA ALA A 2 12.43 17.81 10.88
C ALA A 2 12.36 16.53 10.73
N ASP A 3 11.65 16.06 10.13
CA ASP A 3 11.68 14.91 9.79
C ASP A 3 12.78 14.61 9.10
N MET A 4 13.61 13.92 9.60
CA MET A 4 14.77 13.51 9.00
C MET A 4 14.58 12.44 8.02
N GLU A 5 13.41 11.81 8.01
CA GLU A 5 13.16 10.74 7.09
C GLU A 5 12.06 11.10 6.17
N HIS A 6 12.25 10.84 4.90
CA HIS A 6 11.18 10.95 3.94
C HIS A 6 10.23 9.80 4.12
N PRO A 7 8.91 10.02 4.10
CA PRO A 7 7.98 8.91 4.12
C PRO A 7 8.06 8.04 2.87
N GLY A 8 8.58 8.57 1.76
CA GLY A 8 8.78 7.79 0.55
C GLY A 8 7.68 7.97 -0.50
N TYR A 9 6.58 8.62 -0.16
CA TYR A 9 5.45 8.76 -1.06
C TYR A 9 4.96 10.20 -1.19
N GLU A 10 5.79 11.18 -0.88
CA GLU A 10 5.36 12.58 -0.90
C GLU A 10 4.80 12.99 -2.24
N SER A 11 5.39 12.52 -3.33
CA SER A 11 4.98 12.93 -4.66
C SER A 11 3.68 12.28 -5.08
N SER A 12 3.24 11.22 -4.43
CA SER A 12 2.03 10.53 -4.79
C SER A 12 0.99 10.51 -3.68
N LYS A 13 1.18 11.32 -2.66
CA LYS A 13 0.32 11.29 -1.48
C LYS A 13 -1.15 11.49 -1.83
N ASP A 14 -1.46 12.46 -2.68
CA ASP A 14 -2.85 12.73 -3.05
C ASP A 14 -3.46 11.56 -3.81
N ASP A 15 -2.69 10.93 -4.67
CA ASP A 15 -3.15 9.79 -5.44
C ASP A 15 -3.41 8.59 -4.51
N VAL A 16 -2.52 8.36 -3.57
CA VAL A 16 -2.68 7.28 -2.60
C VAL A 16 -3.94 7.49 -1.77
N LEU A 17 -4.17 8.72 -1.29
CA LEU A 17 -5.36 9.02 -0.52
C LEU A 17 -6.64 8.83 -1.33
N LYS A 18 -6.61 9.22 -2.61
CA LYS A 18 -7.76 9.05 -3.48
C LYS A 18 -8.10 7.57 -3.64
N ARG A 19 -7.08 6.74 -3.82
CA ARG A 19 -7.27 5.30 -3.95
C ARG A 19 -7.80 4.68 -2.65
N LEU A 20 -7.27 5.13 -1.51
CA LEU A 20 -7.72 4.61 -0.23
C LEU A 20 -9.17 5.01 0.06
N ARG A 21 -9.59 6.21 -0.35
CA ARG A 21 -10.99 6.61 -0.19
C ARG A 21 -11.92 5.75 -1.03
N ARG A 22 -11.47 5.36 -2.22
CA ARG A 22 -12.23 4.44 -3.05
C ARG A 22 -12.34 3.07 -2.38
N ILE A 23 -11.26 2.59 -1.79
CA ILE A 23 -11.25 1.31 -1.09
C ILE A 23 -12.14 1.37 0.15
N GLU A 24 -12.16 2.49 0.84
CA GLU A 24 -13.06 2.70 1.95
C GLU A 24 -14.51 2.55 1.51
N GLY A 25 -14.86 3.11 0.35
CA GLY A 25 -16.19 2.95 -0.22
C GLY A 25 -16.49 1.51 -0.56
N GLN A 26 -15.50 0.77 -1.06
CA GLN A 26 -15.66 -0.65 -1.36
C GLN A 26 -15.92 -1.44 -0.08
N ALA A 27 -15.24 -1.10 1.00
CA ALA A 27 -15.44 -1.78 2.28
C ALA A 27 -16.85 -1.53 2.81
N ARG A 28 -17.35 -0.29 2.67
CA ARG A 28 -18.74 0.00 3.05
C ARG A 28 -19.73 -0.76 2.19
N GLY A 29 -19.41 -0.89 0.90
CA GLY A 29 -20.24 -1.69 -0.01
C GLY A 29 -20.32 -3.14 0.42
N LEU A 30 -19.21 -3.70 0.90
CA LEU A 30 -19.21 -5.07 1.40
C LEU A 30 -20.12 -5.22 2.63
N GLN A 31 -20.07 -4.25 3.54
CA GLN A 31 -20.96 -4.27 4.71
C GLN A 31 -22.42 -4.28 4.28
N ARG A 32 -22.76 -3.46 3.29
CA ARG A 32 -24.12 -3.40 2.79
C ARG A 32 -24.54 -4.73 2.16
N MET A 33 -23.65 -5.37 1.42
CA MET A 33 -23.93 -6.66 0.82
C MET A 33 -24.26 -7.71 1.88
N VAL A 34 -23.50 -7.70 2.98
CA VAL A 34 -23.74 -8.63 4.07
C VAL A 34 -25.06 -8.31 4.76
N GLU A 35 -25.34 -7.02 4.98
CA GLU A 35 -26.58 -6.59 5.62
C GLU A 35 -27.79 -6.97 4.79
N GLU A 36 -27.65 -6.99 3.47
CA GLU A 36 -28.74 -7.32 2.55
C GLU A 36 -28.78 -8.81 2.24
N ASP A 37 -27.99 -9.61 2.91
CA ASP A 37 -27.95 -11.06 2.73
C ASP A 37 -27.70 -11.47 1.29
N GLN A 38 -26.77 -10.77 0.64
CA GLN A 38 -26.44 -11.10 -0.74
C GLN A 38 -25.68 -12.43 -0.81
N TYR A 39 -25.70 -13.02 -1.99
CA TYR A 39 -25.09 -14.32 -2.22
C TYR A 39 -23.60 -14.31 -1.89
N CYS A 40 -23.17 -15.32 -1.16
CA CYS A 40 -21.79 -15.40 -0.62
C CYS A 40 -20.73 -15.28 -1.73
N ILE A 41 -20.93 -15.91 -2.87
CA ILE A 41 -19.94 -15.87 -3.95
C ILE A 41 -19.78 -14.44 -4.49
N ASP A 42 -20.87 -13.69 -4.55
CA ASP A 42 -20.79 -12.30 -5.00
C ASP A 42 -19.98 -11.45 -4.00
N ILE A 43 -20.18 -11.70 -2.71
CA ILE A 43 -19.42 -11.00 -1.68
C ILE A 43 -17.94 -11.34 -1.79
N LEU A 44 -17.62 -12.63 -1.97
CA LEU A 44 -16.23 -13.06 -2.11
C LEU A 44 -15.55 -12.44 -3.35
N THR A 45 -16.32 -12.28 -4.42
CA THR A 45 -15.79 -11.61 -5.62
C THR A 45 -15.44 -10.17 -5.32
N GLN A 46 -16.28 -9.47 -4.57
CA GLN A 46 -16.00 -8.08 -4.18
C GLN A 46 -14.82 -7.99 -3.20
N VAL A 47 -14.71 -8.96 -2.29
CA VAL A 47 -13.55 -9.02 -1.39
C VAL A 47 -12.26 -9.16 -2.19
N SER A 48 -12.28 -10.01 -3.22
CA SER A 48 -11.12 -10.20 -4.07
C SER A 48 -10.73 -8.90 -4.78
N ALA A 49 -11.72 -8.16 -5.28
CA ALA A 49 -11.47 -6.89 -5.94
C ALA A 49 -10.87 -5.87 -4.97
N THR A 50 -11.37 -5.80 -3.75
CA THR A 50 -10.88 -4.88 -2.74
C THR A 50 -9.46 -5.26 -2.32
N THR A 51 -9.18 -6.55 -2.19
CA THR A 51 -7.84 -7.04 -1.87
C THR A 51 -6.84 -6.62 -2.95
N LYS A 52 -7.21 -6.77 -4.23
CA LYS A 52 -6.32 -6.38 -5.31
C LYS A 52 -6.09 -4.87 -5.31
N ALA A 53 -7.10 -4.08 -4.98
CA ALA A 53 -6.94 -2.64 -4.90
C ALA A 53 -5.97 -2.25 -3.77
N LEU A 54 -6.05 -2.93 -2.63
CA LEU A 54 -5.12 -2.70 -1.53
C LEU A 54 -3.70 -3.12 -1.91
N GLN A 55 -3.56 -4.24 -2.61
CA GLN A 55 -2.24 -4.68 -3.08
C GLN A 55 -1.63 -3.67 -4.03
N ALA A 56 -2.44 -3.07 -4.90
CA ALA A 56 -1.95 -2.05 -5.81
C ALA A 56 -1.44 -0.82 -5.05
N VAL A 57 -2.14 -0.41 -3.99
CA VAL A 57 -1.67 0.67 -3.14
C VAL A 57 -0.35 0.30 -2.48
N ALA A 58 -0.25 -0.92 -1.97
CA ALA A 58 0.97 -1.40 -1.31
C ALA A 58 2.16 -1.40 -2.27
N LEU A 59 1.94 -1.90 -3.50
CA LEU A 59 3.01 -1.93 -4.49
C LEU A 59 3.43 -0.52 -4.91
N GLY A 60 2.48 0.40 -5.04
CA GLY A 60 2.79 1.78 -5.36
C GLY A 60 3.61 2.45 -4.28
N LEU A 61 3.26 2.21 -3.02
CA LEU A 61 4.02 2.74 -1.90
C LEU A 61 5.44 2.16 -1.87
N LEU A 62 5.56 0.86 -2.14
CA LEU A 62 6.86 0.21 -2.17
C LEU A 62 7.72 0.77 -3.30
N ASP A 63 7.14 0.98 -4.49
CA ASP A 63 7.88 1.58 -5.60
C ASP A 63 8.39 2.96 -5.23
N ASP A 64 7.56 3.79 -4.60
CA ASP A 64 7.96 5.12 -4.18
C ASP A 64 9.06 5.06 -3.14
N HIS A 65 8.95 4.12 -2.21
CA HIS A 65 9.97 3.93 -1.18
C HIS A 65 11.31 3.57 -1.82
N LEU A 66 11.29 2.63 -2.76
CA LEU A 66 12.53 2.22 -3.43
C LEU A 66 13.11 3.36 -4.28
N ALA A 67 12.24 4.11 -4.95
CA ALA A 67 12.72 5.17 -5.82
C ALA A 67 13.29 6.36 -5.04
N HIS A 68 12.73 6.67 -3.89
CA HIS A 68 13.11 7.89 -3.17
C HIS A 68 13.96 7.61 -1.94
N CYS A 69 13.51 6.73 -1.07
CA CYS A 69 14.23 6.52 0.19
C CYS A 69 15.51 5.71 0.02
N VAL A 70 15.45 4.65 -0.76
CA VAL A 70 16.63 3.81 -0.96
C VAL A 70 17.65 4.54 -1.80
N ARG A 71 17.19 5.22 -2.85
CA ARG A 71 18.09 6.00 -3.71
C ARG A 71 18.81 7.08 -2.90
N ASP A 72 18.10 7.77 -2.02
CA ASP A 72 18.70 8.81 -1.19
C ASP A 72 19.75 8.21 -0.25
N ALA A 73 19.46 7.07 0.34
CA ALA A 73 20.40 6.39 1.21
C ALA A 73 21.65 5.97 0.46
N VAL A 74 21.49 5.44 -0.75
CA VAL A 74 22.62 5.03 -1.57
C VAL A 74 23.44 6.25 -1.97
N SER A 75 22.80 7.34 -2.38
CA SER A 75 23.51 8.55 -2.79
C SER A 75 24.27 9.16 -1.63
N SER A 76 23.73 9.15 -0.44
CA SER A 76 24.39 9.74 0.72
C SER A 76 25.37 8.79 1.36
N GLY A 77 25.32 7.52 1.02
CA GLY A 77 26.20 6.51 1.62
C GLY A 77 25.79 6.14 3.03
N VAL A 78 24.59 6.51 3.45
CA VAL A 78 24.14 6.26 4.81
C VAL A 78 23.04 5.22 4.79
N ASP A 79 23.24 4.15 5.55
CA ASP A 79 22.20 3.16 5.81
C ASP A 79 21.61 2.49 4.58
N ALA A 80 22.36 2.40 3.49
CA ALA A 80 21.87 1.77 2.27
C ALA A 80 21.50 0.31 2.51
N ASP A 81 22.32 -0.44 3.22
CA ASP A 81 22.06 -1.85 3.48
C ASP A 81 20.83 -2.00 4.36
N GLU A 82 20.66 -1.12 5.33
CA GLU A 82 19.52 -1.17 6.21
C GLU A 82 18.23 -0.89 5.45
N LYS A 83 18.24 0.10 4.56
CA LYS A 83 17.06 0.42 3.76
C LYS A 83 16.70 -0.70 2.80
N LEU A 84 17.70 -1.37 2.24
CA LEU A 84 17.45 -2.51 1.37
C LEU A 84 16.88 -3.68 2.17
N THR A 85 17.36 -3.89 3.39
CA THR A 85 16.83 -4.94 4.25
C THR A 85 15.37 -4.66 4.61
N GLU A 86 15.03 -3.41 4.91
CA GLU A 86 13.66 -3.02 5.18
C GLU A 86 12.77 -3.31 3.99
N ALA A 87 13.22 -2.95 2.79
CA ALA A 87 12.44 -3.17 1.58
C ALA A 87 12.22 -4.65 1.32
N SER A 88 13.24 -5.46 1.53
CA SER A 88 13.13 -6.90 1.35
C SER A 88 12.12 -7.51 2.33
N ALA A 89 12.14 -7.05 3.58
CA ALA A 89 11.19 -7.53 4.58
C ALA A 89 9.76 -7.12 4.23
N ALA A 90 9.59 -5.91 3.70
CA ALA A 90 8.28 -5.42 3.29
C ALA A 90 7.73 -6.24 2.12
N ILE A 91 8.58 -6.57 1.15
CA ILE A 91 8.19 -7.40 0.02
C ILE A 91 7.76 -8.77 0.51
N ALA A 92 8.51 -9.36 1.43
CA ALA A 92 8.19 -10.68 1.96
C ALA A 92 6.82 -10.67 2.65
N ARG A 93 6.52 -9.62 3.41
CA ARG A 93 5.22 -9.51 4.06
C ARG A 93 4.09 -9.37 3.05
N LEU A 94 4.32 -8.60 1.99
CA LEU A 94 3.31 -8.40 0.97
C LEU A 94 3.00 -9.70 0.23
N VAL A 95 4.03 -10.48 -0.07
CA VAL A 95 3.87 -11.74 -0.78
C VAL A 95 3.13 -12.76 0.08
N ARG A 96 3.37 -12.75 1.38
CA ARG A 96 2.73 -13.71 2.27
C ARG A 96 1.29 -13.35 2.62
N SER A 97 0.90 -12.12 2.41
CA SER A 97 -0.46 -11.70 2.78
C SER A 97 -1.55 -12.09 1.73
#